data_f7fecfead7a3c4f500c3cdc48befe1dc
#
_entry.id   f7fecfead7a3c4f500c3cdc48befe1dc
#
_cell.length_a   1.000
_cell.length_b   1.000
_cell.length_c   1.000
_cell.angle_alpha   90.00
_cell.angle_beta   90.00
_cell.angle_gamma   90.00
#
_symmetry.space_group_name_H-M   'P 1'
#
loop_
_entity.id
_entity.type
_entity.pdbx_description
1 polymer ?
#
loop_
_entity_poly.entity_id
_entity_poly.type
_entity_poly.pdbx_seq_one_letter_code
_entity_poly.pdbx_strand_id
1 'polypeptide(L)'
;MYYHLVKPCGVSLWGVSPEQRIAKNLEKVGVFQQIDDLSLLQPNDAILILRLDYLYDAYLLTKLVAQPNATSSTLLSDSSQSTLVAAWTSAEKASCLLARIENEDAPQMVVEEETDTVSLFSPEALTGGYDPKLRKFNLSHVVRVVAEDKIQIENYLYDKSYKGITDFVTKWFWPIPARRVVRSCVENTISPNKVTSIGWLLTVIAGVLFYQ
;
A
#
# COMPACT_ATOMS: atom_id res chain seq x y z
N MET A 1 -4.32 -9.19 16.41
CA MET A 1 -4.63 -8.10 15.46
C MET A 1 -5.03 -8.74 14.15
N TYR A 2 -6.14 -8.32 13.60
CA TYR A 2 -6.76 -8.93 12.42
C TYR A 2 -6.90 -7.88 11.32
N TYR A 3 -7.01 -8.34 10.08
CA TYR A 3 -7.40 -7.47 8.97
C TYR A 3 -8.46 -8.14 8.10
N HIS A 4 -9.33 -7.31 7.54
CA HIS A 4 -10.38 -7.70 6.61
C HIS A 4 -10.26 -6.87 5.34
N LEU A 5 -10.39 -7.55 4.19
CA LEU A 5 -10.24 -6.92 2.87
C LEU A 5 -11.60 -6.82 2.18
N VAL A 6 -11.91 -5.62 1.70
CA VAL A 6 -13.17 -5.33 1.00
C VAL A 6 -12.92 -4.81 -0.41
N LYS A 7 -13.94 -4.84 -1.26
CA LYS A 7 -13.88 -4.35 -2.65
C LYS A 7 -12.79 -5.04 -3.47
N PRO A 8 -12.95 -6.30 -3.87
CA PRO A 8 -11.95 -7.02 -4.64
C PRO A 8 -11.59 -6.26 -5.92
N CYS A 9 -10.29 -6.16 -6.19
CA CYS A 9 -9.75 -5.44 -7.33
C CYS A 9 -8.89 -6.41 -8.17
N GLY A 10 -9.27 -6.62 -9.42
CA GLY A 10 -8.56 -7.50 -10.35
C GLY A 10 -7.31 -6.89 -11.00
N VAL A 11 -6.93 -5.66 -10.65
CA VAL A 11 -5.83 -4.95 -11.29
C VAL A 11 -4.52 -5.24 -10.58
N SER A 12 -3.67 -6.07 -11.21
CA SER A 12 -2.29 -6.30 -10.73
C SER A 12 -1.36 -5.19 -11.19
N LEU A 13 -0.55 -4.66 -10.28
CA LEU A 13 0.46 -3.64 -10.55
C LEU A 13 1.86 -4.26 -10.48
N TRP A 14 2.64 -4.16 -11.55
CA TRP A 14 3.94 -4.83 -11.67
C TRP A 14 3.87 -6.33 -11.35
N GLY A 15 2.82 -7.01 -11.79
CA GLY A 15 2.62 -8.44 -11.59
C GLY A 15 2.28 -8.86 -10.16
N VAL A 16 2.04 -7.91 -9.25
CA VAL A 16 1.66 -8.18 -7.86
C VAL A 16 0.19 -7.84 -7.67
N SER A 17 -0.59 -8.78 -7.11
CA SER A 17 -2.00 -8.53 -6.82
C SER A 17 -2.18 -7.54 -5.66
N PRO A 18 -3.34 -6.86 -5.56
CA PRO A 18 -3.64 -5.97 -4.45
C PRO A 18 -3.51 -6.66 -3.08
N GLU A 19 -4.03 -7.88 -2.96
CA GLU A 19 -3.99 -8.68 -1.73
C GLU A 19 -2.56 -8.96 -1.30
N GLN A 20 -1.73 -9.46 -2.23
CA GLN A 20 -0.30 -9.75 -1.96
C GLN A 20 0.46 -8.48 -1.54
N ARG A 21 0.12 -7.35 -2.15
CA ARG A 21 0.76 -6.06 -1.83
C ARG A 21 0.39 -5.58 -0.44
N ILE A 22 -0.89 -5.66 -0.07
CA ILE A 22 -1.36 -5.29 1.27
C ILE A 22 -0.76 -6.24 2.31
N ALA A 23 -0.82 -7.56 2.10
CA ALA A 23 -0.23 -8.55 3.00
C ALA A 23 1.26 -8.24 3.26
N LYS A 24 2.04 -8.00 2.21
CA LYS A 24 3.47 -7.63 2.32
C LYS A 24 3.71 -6.30 3.05
N ASN A 25 2.79 -5.35 2.94
CA ASN A 25 2.90 -4.11 3.70
C ASN A 25 2.55 -4.33 5.18
N LEU A 26 1.55 -5.16 5.48
CA LEU A 26 1.15 -5.49 6.85
C LEU A 26 2.21 -6.31 7.58
N GLU A 27 2.92 -7.21 6.89
CA GLU A 27 4.11 -7.90 7.46
C GLU A 27 5.17 -6.93 7.99
N LYS A 28 5.35 -5.77 7.33
CA LYS A 28 6.30 -4.73 7.78
C LYS A 28 5.80 -3.92 8.97
N VAL A 29 4.49 -3.90 9.17
CA VAL A 29 3.82 -3.15 10.25
C VAL A 29 3.69 -3.98 11.52
N GLY A 30 3.57 -5.29 11.38
CA GLY A 30 3.40 -6.25 12.46
C GLY A 30 2.72 -7.52 11.99
N VAL A 31 2.41 -8.40 12.91
CA VAL A 31 1.73 -9.66 12.59
C VAL A 31 0.23 -9.41 12.54
N PHE A 32 -0.35 -9.56 11.35
CA PHE A 32 -1.79 -9.49 11.13
C PHE A 32 -2.29 -10.80 10.54
N GLN A 33 -3.41 -11.28 11.06
CA GLN A 33 -4.11 -12.44 10.54
C GLN A 33 -5.30 -11.96 9.70
N GLN A 34 -5.40 -12.45 8.46
CA GLN A 34 -6.58 -12.21 7.64
C GLN A 34 -7.78 -12.93 8.21
N ILE A 35 -8.92 -12.26 8.23
CA ILE A 35 -10.18 -12.82 8.65
C ILE A 35 -11.26 -12.43 7.64
N ASP A 36 -12.05 -13.42 7.24
CA ASP A 36 -13.15 -13.23 6.30
C ASP A 36 -14.49 -13.11 7.02
N ASP A 37 -14.63 -13.78 8.17
CA ASP A 37 -15.85 -13.76 8.98
C ASP A 37 -15.62 -13.03 10.31
N LEU A 38 -16.21 -11.84 10.43
CA LEU A 38 -16.10 -10.99 11.62
C LEU A 38 -16.74 -11.59 12.86
N SER A 39 -17.67 -12.55 12.70
CA SER A 39 -18.36 -13.20 13.83
C SER A 39 -17.43 -14.05 14.69
N LEU A 40 -16.25 -14.39 14.19
CA LEU A 40 -15.23 -15.16 14.92
C LEU A 40 -14.40 -14.33 15.90
N LEU A 41 -14.53 -12.99 15.84
CA LEU A 41 -13.76 -12.07 16.67
C LEU A 41 -14.43 -11.82 18.02
N GLN A 42 -13.61 -11.60 19.04
CA GLN A 42 -14.10 -11.09 20.32
C GLN A 42 -14.36 -9.58 20.23
N PRO A 43 -15.29 -9.01 21.00
CA PRO A 43 -15.67 -7.58 20.89
C PRO A 43 -14.50 -6.59 20.98
N ASN A 44 -13.49 -6.92 21.79
CA ASN A 44 -12.30 -6.11 22.02
C ASN A 44 -11.15 -6.37 21.05
N ASP A 45 -11.30 -7.32 20.13
CA ASP A 45 -10.26 -7.60 19.15
C ASP A 45 -10.08 -6.40 18.20
N ALA A 46 -8.84 -6.09 17.94
CA ALA A 46 -8.48 -5.00 17.03
C ALA A 46 -8.49 -5.49 15.58
N ILE A 47 -9.21 -4.80 14.72
CA ILE A 47 -9.34 -5.11 13.30
C ILE A 47 -9.05 -3.89 12.42
N LEU A 48 -8.33 -4.16 11.33
CA LEU A 48 -8.05 -3.22 10.26
C LEU A 48 -8.87 -3.60 9.02
N ILE A 49 -9.81 -2.76 8.62
CA ILE A 49 -10.59 -2.92 7.39
C ILE A 49 -9.93 -2.11 6.30
N LEU A 50 -9.65 -2.73 5.14
CA LEU A 50 -8.95 -2.10 4.02
C LEU A 50 -9.66 -2.38 2.70
N ARG A 51 -9.80 -1.37 1.87
CA ARG A 51 -10.28 -1.51 0.48
C ARG A 51 -9.14 -1.97 -0.42
N LEU A 52 -9.41 -3.00 -1.25
CA LEU A 52 -8.44 -3.55 -2.20
C LEU A 52 -8.25 -2.69 -3.45
N ASP A 53 -9.21 -1.84 -3.77
CA ASP A 53 -9.15 -0.93 -4.92
C ASP A 53 -8.33 0.35 -4.64
N TYR A 54 -7.58 0.38 -3.51
CA TYR A 54 -6.67 1.48 -3.18
C TYR A 54 -5.25 0.99 -2.89
N LEU A 55 -4.30 1.85 -3.19
CA LEU A 55 -2.87 1.65 -2.92
C LEU A 55 -2.48 2.37 -1.63
N TYR A 56 -1.90 1.63 -0.68
CA TYR A 56 -1.46 2.14 0.62
C TYR A 56 0.06 2.05 0.77
N ASP A 57 0.66 3.06 1.40
CA ASP A 57 2.04 3.00 1.88
C ASP A 57 2.14 2.24 3.21
N ALA A 58 3.21 1.45 3.39
CA ALA A 58 3.44 0.76 4.68
C ALA A 58 3.61 1.75 5.85
N TYR A 59 4.17 2.93 5.62
CA TYR A 59 4.31 3.97 6.63
C TYR A 59 2.94 4.52 7.08
N LEU A 60 2.03 4.74 6.14
CA LEU A 60 0.65 5.16 6.43
C LEU A 60 -0.07 4.11 7.29
N LEU A 61 0.02 2.83 6.90
CA LEU A 61 -0.58 1.74 7.67
C LEU A 61 0.02 1.64 9.08
N THR A 62 1.33 1.83 9.24
CA THR A 62 1.98 1.86 10.55
C THR A 62 1.40 2.97 11.44
N LYS A 63 1.17 4.16 10.88
CA LYS A 63 0.59 5.28 11.61
C LYS A 63 -0.88 5.07 11.96
N LEU A 64 -1.64 4.44 11.06
CA LEU A 64 -3.04 4.11 11.27
C LEU A 64 -3.20 3.12 12.44
N VAL A 65 -2.43 2.06 12.45
CA VAL A 65 -2.47 1.02 13.50
C VAL A 65 -1.90 1.50 14.84
N ALA A 66 -1.06 2.52 14.83
CA ALA A 66 -0.54 3.13 16.06
C ALA A 66 -1.58 4.01 16.79
N GLN A 67 -2.73 4.30 16.17
CA GLN A 67 -3.81 5.02 16.84
C GLN A 67 -4.53 4.12 17.85
N PRO A 68 -5.06 4.71 18.94
CA PRO A 68 -5.87 3.96 19.90
C PRO A 68 -7.14 3.42 19.22
N ASN A 69 -7.48 2.16 19.50
CA ASN A 69 -8.65 1.48 18.90
C ASN A 69 -9.61 0.89 19.94
N ALA A 70 -9.23 0.88 21.22
CA ALA A 70 -10.06 0.27 22.27
C ALA A 70 -11.33 1.09 22.56
N THR A 71 -11.22 2.42 22.49
CA THR A 71 -12.33 3.36 22.80
C THR A 71 -12.76 4.19 21.59
N SER A 72 -11.90 4.31 20.57
CA SER A 72 -12.13 5.13 19.39
C SER A 72 -11.85 4.37 18.10
N SER A 73 -12.64 4.62 17.07
CA SER A 73 -12.37 4.14 15.73
C SER A 73 -11.59 5.20 14.95
N THR A 74 -10.56 4.80 14.22
CA THR A 74 -9.80 5.69 13.35
C THR A 74 -10.13 5.39 11.89
N LEU A 75 -10.68 6.37 11.21
CA LEU A 75 -11.07 6.29 9.81
C LEU A 75 -10.01 6.98 8.94
N LEU A 76 -9.75 6.40 7.79
CA LEU A 76 -8.88 6.98 6.77
C LEU A 76 -9.71 7.27 5.53
N SER A 77 -9.67 8.53 5.08
CA SER A 77 -10.23 8.93 3.79
C SER A 77 -9.20 8.79 2.66
N ASP A 78 -9.66 8.83 1.42
CA ASP A 78 -8.80 9.02 0.26
C ASP A 78 -8.17 10.43 0.26
N SER A 79 -7.23 10.68 -0.66
CA SER A 79 -6.55 11.99 -0.75
C SER A 79 -7.48 13.14 -1.14
N SER A 80 -8.64 12.86 -1.75
CA SER A 80 -9.68 13.85 -2.05
C SER A 80 -10.69 14.05 -0.92
N GLN A 81 -10.60 13.28 0.16
CA GLN A 81 -11.54 13.26 1.30
C GLN A 81 -13.00 12.97 0.89
N SER A 82 -13.18 12.31 -0.25
CA SER A 82 -14.49 11.99 -0.81
C SER A 82 -14.99 10.60 -0.41
N THR A 83 -14.10 9.68 -0.09
CA THR A 83 -14.43 8.28 0.14
C THR A 83 -13.67 7.72 1.34
N LEU A 84 -14.35 6.90 2.13
CA LEU A 84 -13.74 6.14 3.21
C LEU A 84 -13.00 4.93 2.63
N VAL A 85 -11.72 4.79 2.94
CA VAL A 85 -10.86 3.77 2.33
C VAL A 85 -10.34 2.73 3.31
N ALA A 86 -10.21 3.09 4.59
CA ALA A 86 -9.79 2.17 5.63
C ALA A 86 -10.37 2.56 6.99
N ALA A 87 -10.50 1.57 7.88
CA ALA A 87 -10.86 1.78 9.28
C ALA A 87 -10.00 0.92 10.20
N TRP A 88 -9.53 1.51 11.29
CA TRP A 88 -8.90 0.81 12.40
C TRP A 88 -9.81 0.91 13.63
N THR A 89 -10.35 -0.23 14.09
CA THR A 89 -11.42 -0.26 15.07
C THR A 89 -11.41 -1.54 15.92
N SER A 90 -12.32 -1.63 16.88
CA SER A 90 -12.65 -2.89 17.59
C SER A 90 -13.65 -3.72 16.78
N ALA A 91 -13.66 -5.02 17.01
CA ALA A 91 -14.58 -5.95 16.33
C ALA A 91 -16.06 -5.60 16.56
N GLU A 92 -16.40 -5.00 17.70
CA GLU A 92 -17.76 -4.58 18.04
C GLU A 92 -18.32 -3.58 17.01
N LYS A 93 -17.51 -2.63 16.56
CA LYS A 93 -17.89 -1.59 15.60
C LYS A 93 -17.59 -1.97 14.14
N ALA A 94 -16.89 -3.07 13.93
CA ALA A 94 -16.38 -3.43 12.61
C ALA A 94 -17.49 -3.66 11.58
N SER A 95 -18.60 -4.27 11.95
CA SER A 95 -19.71 -4.57 11.03
C SER A 95 -20.41 -3.31 10.51
N CYS A 96 -20.59 -2.31 11.37
CA CYS A 96 -21.16 -1.03 10.96
C CYS A 96 -20.21 -0.29 9.99
N LEU A 97 -18.94 -0.16 10.36
CA LEU A 97 -17.93 0.52 9.53
C LEU A 97 -17.66 -0.24 8.22
N LEU A 98 -17.72 -1.56 8.23
CA LEU A 98 -17.62 -2.37 7.03
C LEU A 98 -18.70 -2.00 6.00
N ALA A 99 -19.95 -1.97 6.43
CA ALA A 99 -21.07 -1.59 5.57
C ALA A 99 -20.90 -0.17 4.99
N ARG A 100 -20.39 0.78 5.78
CA ARG A 100 -20.11 2.16 5.34
C ARG A 100 -19.00 2.24 4.29
N ILE A 101 -17.91 1.46 4.48
CA ILE A 101 -16.80 1.38 3.52
C ILE A 101 -17.26 0.71 2.21
N GLU A 102 -18.09 -0.31 2.28
CA GLU A 102 -18.65 -1.00 1.11
C GLU A 102 -19.62 -0.11 0.31
N ASN A 103 -20.43 0.66 0.98
CA ASN A 103 -21.38 1.60 0.36
C ASN A 103 -20.74 2.89 -0.17
N GLU A 104 -19.43 3.09 0.07
CA GLU A 104 -18.70 4.31 -0.31
C GLU A 104 -19.29 5.57 0.34
N ASP A 105 -19.77 5.45 1.58
CA ASP A 105 -20.33 6.58 2.31
C ASP A 105 -19.32 7.71 2.47
N ALA A 106 -19.81 8.95 2.45
CA ALA A 106 -18.94 10.10 2.64
C ALA A 106 -18.36 10.09 4.07
N PRO A 107 -17.03 10.30 4.24
CA PRO A 107 -16.38 10.19 5.54
C PRO A 107 -17.00 11.08 6.63
N GLN A 108 -17.46 12.28 6.27
CA GLN A 108 -18.08 13.22 7.18
C GLN A 108 -19.41 12.70 7.74
N MET A 109 -20.24 12.07 6.92
CA MET A 109 -21.52 11.48 7.35
C MET A 109 -21.30 10.39 8.40
N VAL A 110 -20.27 9.58 8.24
CA VAL A 110 -19.95 8.51 9.19
C VAL A 110 -19.54 9.07 10.54
N VAL A 111 -18.76 10.15 10.56
CA VAL A 111 -18.34 10.83 11.80
C VAL A 111 -19.51 11.50 12.50
N GLU A 112 -20.45 12.08 11.76
CA GLU A 112 -21.64 12.76 12.34
C GLU A 112 -22.63 11.78 12.97
N GLU A 113 -22.76 10.57 12.41
CA GLU A 113 -23.68 9.55 12.94
C GLU A 113 -23.09 8.79 14.14
N GLU A 114 -21.76 8.57 14.14
CA GLU A 114 -21.05 7.85 15.20
C GLU A 114 -20.45 8.84 16.23
N THR A 115 -21.27 9.37 17.11
CA THR A 115 -20.91 10.35 18.14
C THR A 115 -19.69 9.94 19.00
N ASP A 116 -18.79 10.89 19.22
CA ASP A 116 -17.70 10.97 20.24
C ASP A 116 -16.52 9.97 20.17
N THR A 117 -16.58 8.92 19.38
CA THR A 117 -15.52 7.87 19.38
C THR A 117 -14.87 7.61 18.02
N VAL A 118 -15.15 8.46 17.04
CA VAL A 118 -14.61 8.30 15.68
C VAL A 118 -13.71 9.46 15.31
N SER A 119 -12.49 9.17 14.88
CA SER A 119 -11.54 10.16 14.39
C SER A 119 -11.26 9.95 12.90
N LEU A 120 -11.53 10.94 12.09
CA LEU A 120 -11.28 10.93 10.66
C LEU A 120 -9.95 11.61 10.33
N PHE A 121 -9.12 10.91 9.57
CA PHE A 121 -7.84 11.43 9.10
C PHE A 121 -7.74 11.37 7.57
N SER A 122 -7.15 12.41 6.99
CA SER A 122 -6.58 12.30 5.65
C SER A 122 -5.19 11.64 5.72
N PRO A 123 -4.68 11.06 4.64
CA PRO A 123 -3.34 10.45 4.61
C PRO A 123 -2.24 11.41 5.07
N GLU A 124 -2.37 12.68 4.72
CA GLU A 124 -1.43 13.76 5.07
C GLU A 124 -1.50 14.10 6.56
N ALA A 125 -2.71 14.25 7.10
CA ALA A 125 -2.91 14.55 8.51
C ALA A 125 -2.38 13.42 9.42
N LEU A 126 -2.58 12.17 9.02
CA LEU A 126 -2.13 11.00 9.78
C LEU A 126 -0.60 10.84 9.79
N THR A 127 0.08 11.16 8.67
CA THR A 127 1.53 10.96 8.54
C THR A 127 2.36 12.19 8.86
N GLY A 128 1.73 13.38 8.95
CA GLY A 128 2.43 14.66 9.13
C GLY A 128 3.34 15.04 7.96
N GLY A 129 3.25 14.32 6.84
CA GLY A 129 4.03 14.57 5.62
C GLY A 129 5.53 14.26 5.73
N TYR A 130 6.07 13.96 6.91
CA TYR A 130 7.49 13.67 7.12
C TYR A 130 7.73 12.19 7.41
N ASP A 131 8.55 11.53 6.57
CA ASP A 131 9.00 10.16 6.81
C ASP A 131 10.38 10.19 7.49
N PRO A 132 10.48 9.80 8.79
CA PRO A 132 11.73 9.81 9.52
C PRO A 132 12.75 8.79 9.01
N LYS A 133 12.31 7.69 8.38
CA LYS A 133 13.22 6.68 7.80
C LYS A 133 13.90 7.22 6.54
N LEU A 134 13.18 7.98 5.74
CA LEU A 134 13.71 8.59 4.52
C LEU A 134 14.30 9.99 4.77
N ARG A 135 14.11 10.55 5.97
CA ARG A 135 14.49 11.94 6.32
C ARG A 135 14.02 12.97 5.30
N LYS A 136 12.82 12.77 4.75
CA LYS A 136 12.23 13.61 3.69
C LYS A 136 10.75 13.82 3.93
N PHE A 137 10.25 14.95 3.48
CA PHE A 137 8.82 15.11 3.30
C PHE A 137 8.36 14.17 2.19
N ASN A 138 7.59 13.16 2.59
CA ASN A 138 6.98 12.20 1.70
C ASN A 138 5.48 12.23 1.97
N LEU A 139 4.75 12.91 1.12
CA LEU A 139 3.30 12.90 1.18
C LEU A 139 2.84 11.46 0.95
N SER A 140 2.23 10.88 1.97
CA SER A 140 1.60 9.58 1.85
C SER A 140 0.29 9.78 1.10
N HIS A 141 0.20 9.19 -0.08
CA HIS A 141 -1.01 9.24 -0.88
C HIS A 141 -1.73 7.91 -0.83
N VAL A 142 -3.04 7.99 -0.78
CA VAL A 142 -3.93 6.87 -1.06
C VAL A 142 -4.47 7.06 -2.46
N VAL A 143 -4.14 6.14 -3.36
CA VAL A 143 -4.45 6.24 -4.78
C VAL A 143 -5.43 5.13 -5.16
N ARG A 144 -6.55 5.49 -5.77
CA ARG A 144 -7.51 4.51 -6.30
C ARG A 144 -6.88 3.78 -7.49
N VAL A 145 -7.00 2.46 -7.49
CA VAL A 145 -6.46 1.59 -8.54
C VAL A 145 -7.58 1.26 -9.52
N VAL A 146 -7.55 1.88 -10.69
CA VAL A 146 -8.46 1.58 -11.79
C VAL A 146 -7.67 1.05 -12.99
N ALA A 147 -8.32 0.25 -13.83
CA ALA A 147 -7.65 -0.41 -14.96
C ALA A 147 -7.09 0.59 -15.97
N GLU A 148 -7.82 1.69 -16.19
CA GLU A 148 -7.46 2.76 -17.12
C GLU A 148 -6.16 3.46 -16.72
N ASP A 149 -5.93 3.65 -15.42
CA ASP A 149 -4.77 4.36 -14.88
C ASP A 149 -3.60 3.44 -14.51
N LYS A 150 -3.72 2.13 -14.79
CA LYS A 150 -2.72 1.12 -14.43
C LYS A 150 -1.29 1.56 -14.80
N ILE A 151 -1.07 2.00 -16.03
CA ILE A 151 0.26 2.39 -16.53
C ILE A 151 0.78 3.61 -15.79
N GLN A 152 -0.08 4.57 -15.47
CA GLN A 152 0.29 5.79 -14.72
C GLN A 152 0.68 5.44 -13.29
N ILE A 153 -0.11 4.58 -12.62
CA ILE A 153 0.16 4.12 -11.27
C ILE A 153 1.45 3.31 -11.21
N GLU A 154 1.68 2.41 -12.18
CA GLU A 154 2.93 1.65 -12.29
C GLU A 154 4.14 2.58 -12.47
N ASN A 155 4.04 3.58 -13.33
CA ASN A 155 5.09 4.57 -13.53
C ASN A 155 5.36 5.36 -12.24
N TYR A 156 4.32 5.81 -11.54
CA TYR A 156 4.44 6.50 -10.26
C TYR A 156 5.18 5.64 -9.22
N LEU A 157 4.82 4.36 -9.09
CA LEU A 157 5.49 3.43 -8.17
C LEU A 157 6.95 3.21 -8.53
N TYR A 158 7.24 3.12 -9.82
CA TYR A 158 8.61 2.98 -10.33
C TYR A 158 9.44 4.23 -10.03
N ASP A 159 8.92 5.42 -10.33
CA ASP A 159 9.61 6.69 -10.09
C ASP A 159 9.84 6.94 -8.60
N LYS A 160 8.92 6.47 -7.74
CA LYS A 160 9.07 6.55 -6.29
C LYS A 160 10.27 5.73 -5.79
N SER A 161 10.63 4.63 -6.46
CA SER A 161 11.79 3.81 -6.11
C SER A 161 13.13 4.52 -6.35
N TYR A 162 13.17 5.49 -7.27
CA TYR A 162 14.35 6.30 -7.58
C TYR A 162 14.49 7.57 -6.72
N LYS A 163 13.54 7.82 -5.81
CA LYS A 163 13.62 8.97 -4.90
C LYS A 163 14.86 8.87 -4.00
N GLY A 164 15.76 9.83 -4.11
CA GLY A 164 16.98 9.91 -3.30
C GLY A 164 18.26 9.55 -4.01
N ILE A 165 18.21 9.09 -5.26
CA ILE A 165 19.39 8.85 -6.07
C ILE A 165 19.94 10.20 -6.56
N THR A 166 21.23 10.45 -6.32
CA THR A 166 21.93 11.70 -6.65
C THR A 166 22.79 11.58 -7.91
N ASP A 167 23.16 10.35 -8.30
CA ASP A 167 23.96 10.11 -9.49
C ASP A 167 23.19 10.48 -10.76
N PHE A 168 23.84 11.26 -11.64
CA PHE A 168 23.21 11.82 -12.85
C PHE A 168 22.75 10.73 -13.81
N VAL A 169 23.60 9.72 -14.09
CA VAL A 169 23.29 8.65 -15.05
C VAL A 169 22.14 7.79 -14.52
N THR A 170 22.21 7.41 -13.25
CA THR A 170 21.19 6.58 -12.59
C THR A 170 19.87 7.32 -12.43
N LYS A 171 19.89 8.65 -12.27
CA LYS A 171 18.69 9.46 -12.09
C LYS A 171 17.97 9.78 -13.40
N TRP A 172 18.72 10.12 -14.44
CA TRP A 172 18.16 10.70 -15.66
C TRP A 172 18.15 9.72 -16.85
N PHE A 173 19.22 8.98 -17.03
CA PHE A 173 19.38 8.12 -18.20
C PHE A 173 18.88 6.70 -17.96
N TRP A 174 19.28 6.10 -16.84
CA TRP A 174 19.02 4.68 -16.53
C TRP A 174 17.55 4.32 -16.35
N PRO A 175 16.66 5.15 -15.76
CA PRO A 175 15.27 4.78 -15.54
C PRO A 175 14.49 4.43 -16.81
N ILE A 176 14.81 5.05 -17.93
CA ILE A 176 14.09 4.84 -19.19
C ILE A 176 14.29 3.42 -19.74
N PRO A 177 15.54 2.93 -20.00
CA PRO A 177 15.76 1.57 -20.46
C PRO A 177 15.40 0.53 -19.40
N ALA A 178 15.73 0.78 -18.13
CA ALA A 178 15.45 -0.15 -17.04
C ALA A 178 13.95 -0.40 -16.86
N ARG A 179 13.10 0.63 -16.96
CA ARG A 179 11.65 0.49 -16.89
C ARG A 179 11.09 -0.42 -17.99
N ARG A 180 11.62 -0.31 -19.22
CA ARG A 180 11.20 -1.18 -20.34
C ARG A 180 11.60 -2.64 -20.08
N VAL A 181 12.82 -2.86 -19.62
CA VAL A 181 13.30 -4.21 -19.30
C VAL A 181 12.50 -4.83 -18.16
N VAL A 182 12.26 -4.07 -17.07
CA VAL A 182 11.46 -4.56 -15.93
C VAL A 182 10.05 -4.90 -16.38
N ARG A 183 9.40 -4.08 -17.20
CA ARG A 183 8.06 -4.36 -17.72
C ARG A 183 8.04 -5.66 -18.54
N SER A 184 8.99 -5.83 -19.45
CA SER A 184 9.12 -7.06 -20.22
C SER A 184 9.38 -8.29 -19.32
N CYS A 185 10.18 -8.16 -18.28
CA CYS A 185 10.37 -9.23 -17.30
C CYS A 185 9.07 -9.60 -16.56
N VAL A 186 8.28 -8.62 -16.17
CA VAL A 186 6.98 -8.85 -15.51
C VAL A 186 6.00 -9.54 -16.45
N GLU A 187 5.86 -9.06 -17.69
CA GLU A 187 4.99 -9.65 -18.71
C GLU A 187 5.35 -11.10 -19.03
N ASN A 188 6.63 -11.43 -19.03
CA ASN A 188 7.14 -12.79 -19.30
C ASN A 188 7.34 -13.62 -18.02
N THR A 189 6.85 -13.17 -16.86
CA THR A 189 6.98 -13.87 -15.57
C THR A 189 8.44 -14.24 -15.20
N ILE A 190 9.40 -13.41 -15.62
CA ILE A 190 10.83 -13.61 -15.31
C ILE A 190 11.08 -13.13 -13.88
N SER A 191 11.48 -14.06 -13.01
CA SER A 191 11.75 -13.71 -11.61
C SER A 191 13.03 -12.85 -11.46
N PRO A 192 13.12 -11.99 -10.43
CA PRO A 192 14.31 -11.20 -10.14
C PRO A 192 15.59 -12.04 -10.01
N ASN A 193 15.47 -13.25 -9.46
CA ASN A 193 16.60 -14.18 -9.31
C ASN A 193 17.18 -14.62 -10.67
N LYS A 194 16.32 -14.86 -11.67
CA LYS A 194 16.77 -15.20 -13.03
C LYS A 194 17.56 -14.05 -13.65
N VAL A 195 17.09 -12.80 -13.49
CA VAL A 195 17.79 -11.61 -13.99
C VAL A 195 19.14 -11.48 -13.31
N THR A 196 19.22 -11.66 -12.01
CA THR A 196 20.49 -11.62 -11.25
C THR A 196 21.43 -12.73 -11.70
N SER A 197 20.94 -13.95 -11.92
CA SER A 197 21.77 -15.09 -12.41
C SER A 197 22.35 -14.82 -13.79
N ILE A 198 21.58 -14.22 -14.69
CA ILE A 198 22.06 -13.81 -16.02
C ILE A 198 23.17 -12.75 -15.88
N GLY A 199 22.95 -11.75 -15.03
CA GLY A 199 23.97 -10.72 -14.76
C GLY A 199 25.28 -11.32 -14.22
N TRP A 200 25.17 -12.28 -13.31
CA TRP A 200 26.34 -12.98 -12.76
C TRP A 200 27.08 -13.79 -13.85
N LEU A 201 26.33 -14.50 -14.69
CA LEU A 201 26.93 -15.26 -15.81
C LEU A 201 27.68 -14.33 -16.78
N LEU A 202 27.08 -13.19 -17.13
CA LEU A 202 27.74 -12.21 -18.01
C LEU A 202 29.02 -11.64 -17.39
N THR A 203 29.04 -11.43 -16.08
CA THR A 203 30.23 -10.97 -15.35
C THR A 203 31.35 -11.99 -15.41
N VAL A 204 31.06 -13.29 -15.25
CA VAL A 204 32.03 -14.36 -15.38
C VAL A 204 32.58 -14.42 -16.80
N ILE A 205 31.72 -14.37 -17.83
CA ILE A 205 32.14 -14.35 -19.23
C ILE A 205 33.06 -13.16 -19.50
N ALA A 206 32.68 -11.96 -19.03
CA ALA A 206 33.52 -10.77 -19.18
C ALA A 206 34.93 -10.99 -18.54
N GLY A 207 34.96 -11.54 -17.32
CA GLY A 207 36.22 -11.85 -16.64
C GLY A 207 37.12 -12.80 -17.43
N VAL A 208 36.53 -13.83 -18.03
CA VAL A 208 37.31 -14.76 -18.89
C VAL A 208 37.83 -14.07 -20.14
N LEU A 209 37.04 -13.21 -20.77
CA LEU A 209 37.46 -12.47 -21.95
C LEU A 209 38.55 -11.43 -21.66
N PHE A 210 38.57 -10.85 -20.46
CA PHE A 210 39.64 -9.93 -20.04
C PHE A 210 40.94 -10.63 -19.65
N TYR A 211 40.89 -11.94 -19.36
CA TYR A 211 42.07 -12.71 -18.98
C TYR A 211 42.86 -13.20 -20.22
N GLN A 212 42.25 -13.21 -21.41
CA GLN A 212 42.94 -13.56 -22.68
C GLN A 212 43.65 -12.34 -23.28
#